data_165a64e2baa5e2dd8e614b535699557a
#
_entry.id   165a64e2baa5e2dd8e614b535699557a
#
_cell.length_a   1.000
_cell.length_b   1.000
_cell.length_c   1.000
_cell.angle_alpha   90.00
_cell.angle_beta   90.00
_cell.angle_gamma   90.00
#
_symmetry.space_group_name_H-M   'P 1'
#
loop_
_entity.id
_entity.type
_entity.pdbx_description
1 polymer ?
#
loop_
_entity_poly.entity_id
_entity_poly.type
_entity_poly.pdbx_seq_one_letter_code
_entity_poly.pdbx_strand_id
1 'polypeptide(L)'
;MLSNCGYKLRNYENIFQDASIQILFEDTKLNQEFVSLFKSTQNVGSLILNNANIETDFVIEIYIHSLDKYSIALDRGIQTSEARLEYSLEYSIKSEDSTQKYFDQIFFEKSFPYDESRILAGNIQQEIILREFISKAIRAIILSAKLRFK
;
A
#
# COMPACT_ATOMS: atom_id res chain seq x y z
N MET A 1 6.67 30.85 -33.30
CA MET A 1 5.70 30.37 -32.32
C MET A 1 6.18 29.04 -31.79
N LEU A 2 6.84 29.10 -30.68
CA LEU A 2 7.11 27.88 -29.95
C LEU A 2 5.77 27.35 -29.52
N SER A 3 5.22 26.45 -30.29
CA SER A 3 4.22 25.58 -29.75
C SER A 3 4.82 25.12 -28.44
N ASN A 4 4.27 25.57 -27.39
CA ASN A 4 4.41 24.96 -26.14
C ASN A 4 3.96 23.51 -26.37
N CYS A 5 4.86 22.71 -26.90
CA CYS A 5 4.79 21.31 -26.61
C CYS A 5 4.83 21.31 -25.10
N GLY A 6 3.67 21.46 -24.53
CA GLY A 6 3.50 21.19 -23.14
C GLY A 6 3.88 19.76 -22.92
N TYR A 7 5.14 19.52 -22.98
CA TYR A 7 5.75 18.39 -22.36
C TYR A 7 5.64 18.65 -20.87
N LYS A 8 4.39 18.71 -20.45
CA LYS A 8 4.12 18.35 -19.10
C LYS A 8 4.59 16.92 -19.05
N LEU A 9 5.70 16.71 -18.41
CA LEU A 9 5.94 15.47 -17.70
C LEU A 9 4.79 15.35 -16.70
N ARG A 10 3.58 15.24 -17.21
CA ARG A 10 2.51 14.66 -16.45
C ARG A 10 3.07 13.32 -16.08
N ASN A 11 3.11 13.08 -14.82
CA ASN A 11 3.13 11.74 -14.33
C ASN A 11 1.90 11.06 -14.94
N TYR A 12 2.04 10.62 -16.18
CA TYR A 12 1.07 9.73 -16.81
C TYR A 12 0.87 8.48 -15.97
N GLU A 13 1.57 8.43 -14.87
CA GLU A 13 1.69 7.30 -14.01
C GLU A 13 0.61 7.25 -12.96
N ASN A 14 -0.03 8.35 -12.63
CA ASN A 14 -1.07 8.32 -11.61
C ASN A 14 -2.46 8.45 -12.22
N ILE A 15 -3.03 7.31 -12.56
CA ILE A 15 -4.41 7.20 -13.03
C ILE A 15 -5.43 7.70 -12.00
N PHE A 16 -5.05 7.78 -10.73
CA PHE A 16 -5.92 8.21 -9.64
C PHE A 16 -5.93 9.72 -9.42
N GLN A 17 -5.07 10.45 -10.13
CA GLN A 17 -5.03 11.90 -10.00
C GLN A 17 -6.39 12.50 -10.40
N ASP A 18 -6.96 13.30 -9.50
CA ASP A 18 -8.26 13.94 -9.64
C ASP A 18 -9.45 12.98 -9.80
N ALA A 19 -9.23 11.68 -9.66
CA ALA A 19 -10.29 10.68 -9.69
C ALA A 19 -10.98 10.55 -8.33
N SER A 20 -12.22 10.08 -8.34
CA SER A 20 -12.89 9.65 -7.12
C SER A 20 -12.56 8.19 -6.86
N ILE A 21 -12.11 7.89 -5.66
CA ILE A 21 -11.68 6.55 -5.26
C ILE A 21 -12.41 6.14 -4.00
N GLN A 22 -12.88 4.92 -4.00
CA GLN A 22 -13.40 4.27 -2.80
C GLN A 22 -12.44 3.17 -2.37
N ILE A 23 -12.18 3.10 -1.07
CA ILE A 23 -11.48 1.98 -0.46
C ILE A 23 -12.43 1.27 0.49
N LEU A 24 -12.65 -0.02 0.23
CA LEU A 24 -13.42 -0.92 1.08
C LEU A 24 -12.45 -1.78 1.88
N PHE A 25 -12.56 -1.76 3.19
CA PHE A 25 -11.63 -2.44 4.07
C PHE A 25 -12.26 -2.74 5.42
N GLU A 26 -11.74 -3.78 6.07
CA GLU A 26 -12.05 -4.07 7.47
C GLU A 26 -11.33 -3.07 8.37
N ASP A 27 -11.98 -2.65 9.45
CA ASP A 27 -11.42 -1.66 10.37
C ASP A 27 -10.35 -2.29 11.27
N THR A 28 -9.15 -2.40 10.71
CA THR A 28 -7.94 -2.83 11.42
C THR A 28 -6.93 -1.69 11.47
N LYS A 29 -6.03 -1.75 12.44
CA LYS A 29 -4.96 -0.76 12.56
C LYS A 29 -4.11 -0.68 11.28
N LEU A 30 -3.80 -1.83 10.71
CA LEU A 30 -2.98 -1.91 9.48
C LEU A 30 -3.68 -1.28 8.29
N ASN A 31 -4.97 -1.52 8.13
CA ASN A 31 -5.77 -0.90 7.08
C ASN A 31 -5.92 0.60 7.28
N GLN A 32 -6.05 1.06 8.51
CA GLN A 32 -6.09 2.49 8.83
C GLN A 32 -4.76 3.18 8.46
N GLU A 33 -3.64 2.54 8.74
CA GLU A 33 -2.32 3.06 8.33
C GLU A 33 -2.18 3.14 6.81
N PHE A 34 -2.65 2.11 6.11
CA PHE A 34 -2.68 2.11 4.64
C PHE A 34 -3.50 3.28 4.09
N VAL A 35 -4.72 3.45 4.57
CA VAL A 35 -5.62 4.51 4.13
C VAL A 35 -5.06 5.89 4.45
N SER A 36 -4.49 6.06 5.63
CA SER A 36 -3.85 7.31 6.03
C SER A 36 -2.68 7.68 5.11
N LEU A 37 -1.84 6.72 4.79
CA LEU A 37 -0.71 6.94 3.89
C LEU A 37 -1.17 7.17 2.45
N PHE A 38 -2.18 6.44 2.00
CA PHE A 38 -2.79 6.65 0.69
C PHE A 38 -3.32 8.08 0.57
N LYS A 39 -4.08 8.53 1.55
CA LYS A 39 -4.66 9.87 1.59
C LYS A 39 -3.57 10.97 1.59
N SER A 40 -2.48 10.77 2.31
CA SER A 40 -1.41 11.77 2.42
C SER A 40 -0.49 11.82 1.21
N THR A 41 -0.38 10.72 0.45
CA THR A 41 0.58 10.61 -0.66
C THR A 41 -0.05 10.71 -2.04
N GLN A 42 -1.36 10.44 -2.16
CA GLN A 42 -2.05 10.46 -3.44
C GLN A 42 -2.92 11.69 -3.60
N ASN A 43 -2.80 12.32 -4.75
CA ASN A 43 -3.58 13.49 -5.11
C ASN A 43 -4.85 13.06 -5.84
N VAL A 44 -5.81 12.51 -5.09
CA VAL A 44 -7.10 12.07 -5.63
C VAL A 44 -8.12 13.20 -5.53
N GLY A 45 -9.12 13.19 -6.40
CA GLY A 45 -10.20 14.19 -6.39
C GLY A 45 -11.09 14.05 -5.16
N SER A 46 -11.46 12.83 -4.81
CA SER A 46 -12.18 12.50 -3.58
C SER A 46 -11.86 11.08 -3.13
N LEU A 47 -11.79 10.89 -1.83
CA LEU A 47 -11.58 9.59 -1.22
C LEU A 47 -12.77 9.24 -0.33
N ILE A 48 -13.42 8.13 -0.65
CA ILE A 48 -14.58 7.62 0.09
C ILE A 48 -14.18 6.31 0.74
N LEU A 49 -14.54 6.15 2.00
CA LEU A 49 -14.20 4.98 2.79
C LEU A 49 -15.44 4.20 3.18
N ASN A 50 -15.46 2.91 2.83
CA ASN A 50 -16.48 1.96 3.28
C ASN A 50 -17.94 2.39 3.02
N ASN A 51 -18.20 2.99 1.88
CA ASN A 51 -19.56 3.39 1.49
C ASN A 51 -19.89 2.88 0.08
N ALA A 52 -20.29 1.62 -0.01
CA ALA A 52 -20.59 0.95 -1.28
C ALA A 52 -21.77 1.55 -2.06
N ASN A 53 -22.57 2.43 -1.46
CA ASN A 53 -23.71 3.07 -2.11
C ASN A 53 -23.31 4.29 -2.96
N ILE A 54 -22.09 4.75 -2.86
CA ILE A 54 -21.59 5.88 -3.63
C ILE A 54 -20.77 5.36 -4.80
N GLU A 55 -21.12 5.80 -6.00
CA GLU A 55 -20.35 5.49 -7.20
C GLU A 55 -19.08 6.33 -7.25
N THR A 56 -17.98 5.69 -7.56
CA THR A 56 -16.66 6.31 -7.70
C THR A 56 -15.97 5.80 -8.96
N ASP A 57 -15.00 6.55 -9.44
CA ASP A 57 -14.25 6.16 -10.65
C ASP A 57 -13.52 4.82 -10.47
N PHE A 58 -12.99 4.60 -9.27
CA PHE A 58 -12.32 3.35 -8.91
C PHE A 58 -12.76 2.86 -7.53
N VAL A 59 -12.81 1.55 -7.40
CA VAL A 59 -13.05 0.88 -6.11
C VAL A 59 -11.88 -0.06 -5.84
N ILE A 60 -11.20 0.16 -4.74
CA ILE A 60 -10.16 -0.73 -4.21
C ILE A 60 -10.76 -1.44 -3.00
N GLU A 61 -10.73 -2.75 -3.01
CA GLU A 61 -11.20 -3.57 -1.90
C GLU A 61 -10.05 -4.39 -1.33
N ILE A 62 -9.81 -4.26 -0.04
CA ILE A 62 -8.76 -4.99 0.67
C ILE A 62 -9.36 -6.20 1.34
N TYR A 63 -8.87 -7.39 0.99
CA TYR A 63 -9.35 -8.67 1.54
C TYR A 63 -8.45 -9.19 2.65
N ILE A 64 -7.14 -9.19 2.42
CA ILE A 64 -6.13 -9.65 3.36
C ILE A 64 -5.05 -8.58 3.45
N HIS A 65 -4.73 -8.19 4.66
CA HIS A 65 -3.66 -7.23 4.92
C HIS A 65 -2.98 -7.64 6.22
N SER A 66 -1.76 -8.10 6.12
CA SER A 66 -1.04 -8.67 7.26
C SER A 66 0.43 -8.27 7.29
N LEU A 67 0.95 -8.18 8.49
CA LEU A 67 2.36 -8.01 8.78
C LEU A 67 2.75 -9.02 9.84
N ASP A 68 3.65 -9.93 9.47
CA ASP A 68 4.14 -10.98 10.35
C ASP A 68 5.63 -10.79 10.64
N LYS A 69 6.02 -11.09 11.86
CA LYS A 69 7.40 -10.97 12.32
C LYS A 69 7.92 -12.33 12.73
N TYR A 70 9.08 -12.69 12.20
CA TYR A 70 9.75 -13.95 12.48
C TYR A 70 11.16 -13.72 13.00
N SER A 71 11.57 -14.55 13.93
CA SER A 71 12.97 -14.65 14.34
C SER A 71 13.69 -15.60 13.40
N ILE A 72 14.72 -15.14 12.71
CA ILE A 72 15.44 -15.96 11.71
C ILE A 72 16.82 -16.41 12.14
N ALA A 73 17.38 -15.80 13.19
CA ALA A 73 18.65 -16.22 13.77
C ALA A 73 18.61 -16.06 15.28
N LEU A 74 19.08 -17.08 15.97
CA LEU A 74 19.25 -17.08 17.42
C LEU A 74 20.74 -17.06 17.72
N ASP A 75 21.15 -16.11 18.54
CA ASP A 75 22.48 -16.12 19.11
C ASP A 75 22.58 -17.16 20.25
N ARG A 76 23.80 -17.60 20.58
CA ARG A 76 24.05 -18.65 21.60
C ARG A 76 23.53 -18.30 22.99
N GLY A 77 23.13 -17.08 23.25
CA GLY A 77 22.56 -16.61 24.50
C GLY A 77 21.04 -16.53 24.51
N ILE A 78 20.30 -17.18 23.57
CA ILE A 78 18.84 -17.18 23.46
C ILE A 78 18.29 -15.85 22.94
N GLN A 79 19.11 -14.90 22.57
CA GLN A 79 18.68 -13.64 21.97
C GLN A 79 18.54 -13.78 20.46
N THR A 80 17.43 -13.26 19.92
CA THR A 80 17.26 -13.18 18.48
C THR A 80 18.21 -12.11 17.93
N SER A 81 19.10 -12.50 17.02
CA SER A 81 20.04 -11.56 16.41
C SER A 81 19.48 -10.88 15.17
N GLU A 82 18.44 -11.45 14.58
CA GLU A 82 17.82 -10.94 13.38
C GLU A 82 16.32 -11.26 13.35
N ALA A 83 15.54 -10.35 12.84
CA ALA A 83 14.12 -10.55 12.61
C ALA A 83 13.78 -10.32 11.14
N ARG A 84 12.74 -10.97 10.66
CA ARG A 84 12.20 -10.78 9.33
C ARG A 84 10.75 -10.35 9.42
N LEU A 85 10.40 -9.29 8.69
CA LEU A 85 9.03 -8.86 8.50
C LEU A 85 8.53 -9.36 7.15
N GLU A 86 7.35 -9.94 7.15
CA GLU A 86 6.63 -10.35 5.95
C GLU A 86 5.32 -9.58 5.86
N TYR A 87 5.14 -8.89 4.75
CA TYR A 87 3.97 -8.07 4.46
C TYR A 87 3.19 -8.69 3.32
N SER A 88 1.89 -8.84 3.51
CA SER A 88 0.99 -9.38 2.50
C SER A 88 -0.25 -8.51 2.35
N LEU A 89 -0.61 -8.21 1.12
CA LEU A 89 -1.81 -7.48 0.77
C LEU A 89 -2.51 -8.16 -0.39
N GLU A 90 -3.74 -8.62 -0.18
CA GLU A 90 -4.61 -9.09 -1.24
C GLU A 90 -5.73 -8.09 -1.44
N TYR A 91 -5.92 -7.66 -2.66
CA TYR A 91 -6.89 -6.63 -3.00
C TYR A 91 -7.51 -6.87 -4.37
N SER A 92 -8.62 -6.20 -4.62
CA SER A 92 -9.16 -6.05 -5.96
C SER A 92 -9.28 -4.59 -6.33
N ILE A 93 -9.26 -4.32 -7.63
CA ILE A 93 -9.54 -3.01 -8.17
C ILE A 93 -10.56 -3.13 -9.30
N LYS A 94 -11.48 -2.19 -9.32
CA LYS A 94 -12.52 -2.08 -10.34
C LYS A 94 -12.63 -0.63 -10.78
N SER A 95 -12.76 -0.42 -12.10
CA SER A 95 -13.12 0.86 -12.66
C SER A 95 -14.63 0.96 -12.85
N GLU A 96 -15.19 2.16 -12.77
CA GLU A 96 -16.61 2.41 -13.06
C GLU A 96 -17.02 1.90 -14.45
N ASP A 97 -16.17 2.09 -15.44
CA ASP A 97 -16.43 1.70 -16.82
C ASP A 97 -16.31 0.19 -17.07
N SER A 98 -15.89 -0.57 -16.07
CA SER A 98 -15.68 -2.01 -16.20
C SER A 98 -16.51 -2.78 -15.18
N THR A 99 -17.15 -3.85 -15.64
CA THR A 99 -17.81 -4.81 -14.74
C THR A 99 -16.84 -5.79 -14.11
N GLN A 100 -15.62 -5.85 -14.60
CA GLN A 100 -14.62 -6.80 -14.16
C GLN A 100 -13.79 -6.26 -13.02
N LYS A 101 -13.66 -7.06 -11.96
CA LYS A 101 -12.71 -6.83 -10.87
C LYS A 101 -11.41 -7.53 -11.19
N TYR A 102 -10.31 -6.85 -10.94
CA TYR A 102 -8.98 -7.45 -11.04
C TYR A 102 -8.43 -7.68 -9.64
N PHE A 103 -8.13 -8.94 -9.36
CA PHE A 103 -7.54 -9.37 -8.10
C PHE A 103 -6.02 -9.42 -8.22
N ASP A 104 -5.34 -8.98 -7.21
CA ASP A 104 -3.89 -9.01 -7.17
C ASP A 104 -3.40 -9.24 -5.75
N GLN A 105 -2.15 -9.67 -5.65
CA GLN A 105 -1.50 -9.93 -4.38
C GLN A 105 -0.12 -9.28 -4.37
N ILE A 106 0.19 -8.64 -3.26
CA ILE A 106 1.48 -8.01 -3.02
C ILE A 106 2.12 -8.68 -1.81
N PHE A 107 3.37 -9.05 -1.96
CA PHE A 107 4.17 -9.62 -0.89
C PHE A 107 5.54 -8.94 -0.84
N PHE A 108 5.92 -8.50 0.35
CA PHE A 108 7.25 -7.97 0.62
C PHE A 108 7.83 -8.62 1.86
N GLU A 109 9.14 -8.77 1.88
CA GLU A 109 9.85 -9.21 3.08
C GLU A 109 11.12 -8.39 3.26
N LYS A 110 11.50 -8.19 4.51
CA LYS A 110 12.74 -7.53 4.88
C LYS A 110 13.24 -8.04 6.22
N SER A 111 14.52 -8.37 6.26
CA SER A 111 15.22 -8.72 7.49
C SER A 111 15.89 -7.49 8.08
N PHE A 112 15.95 -7.42 9.40
CA PHE A 112 16.63 -6.35 10.10
C PHE A 112 17.26 -6.88 11.39
N PRO A 113 18.37 -6.27 11.87
CA PRO A 113 18.97 -6.62 13.15
C PRO A 113 17.97 -6.39 14.29
N TYR A 114 17.83 -7.37 15.15
CA TYR A 114 16.93 -7.30 16.29
C TYR A 114 17.65 -7.73 17.55
N ASP A 115 17.64 -6.85 18.55
CA ASP A 115 18.19 -7.08 19.86
C ASP A 115 17.09 -6.93 20.91
N GLU A 116 16.78 -7.99 21.62
CA GLU A 116 15.73 -7.98 22.65
C GLU A 116 16.01 -6.98 23.77
N SER A 117 17.29 -6.63 24.00
CA SER A 117 17.66 -5.59 24.96
C SER A 117 17.30 -4.17 24.48
N ARG A 118 16.95 -3.99 23.21
CA ARG A 118 16.61 -2.71 22.58
C ARG A 118 15.25 -2.78 21.90
N ILE A 119 14.24 -3.20 22.64
CA ILE A 119 12.88 -3.40 22.11
C ILE A 119 12.33 -2.10 21.47
N LEU A 120 12.56 -0.96 22.10
CA LEU A 120 12.07 0.33 21.58
C LEU A 120 12.69 0.67 20.22
N ALA A 121 14.00 0.49 20.07
CA ALA A 121 14.68 0.71 18.80
C ALA A 121 14.19 -0.26 17.71
N GLY A 122 13.95 -1.52 18.08
CA GLY A 122 13.38 -2.51 17.17
C GLY A 122 11.97 -2.18 16.73
N ASN A 123 11.12 -1.64 17.58
CA ASN A 123 9.77 -1.22 17.25
C ASN A 123 9.78 -0.01 16.30
N ILE A 124 10.66 0.94 16.50
CA ILE A 124 10.84 2.08 15.60
C ILE A 124 11.28 1.59 14.21
N GLN A 125 12.25 0.68 14.16
CA GLN A 125 12.71 0.09 12.90
C GLN A 125 11.57 -0.63 12.16
N GLN A 126 10.76 -1.37 12.88
CA GLN A 126 9.60 -2.07 12.31
C GLN A 126 8.59 -1.10 11.72
N GLU A 127 8.30 0.00 12.39
CA GLU A 127 7.39 1.03 11.89
C GLU A 127 7.91 1.68 10.61
N ILE A 128 9.20 1.93 10.52
CA ILE A 128 9.85 2.47 9.32
C ILE A 128 9.70 1.50 8.15
N ILE A 129 9.97 0.22 8.39
CA ILE A 129 9.85 -0.83 7.36
C ILE A 129 8.40 -0.98 6.90
N LEU A 130 7.46 -0.97 7.83
CA LEU A 130 6.03 -1.06 7.49
C LEU A 130 5.60 0.10 6.60
N ARG A 131 6.02 1.31 6.90
CA ARG A 131 5.71 2.48 6.08
C ARG A 131 6.30 2.35 4.68
N GLU A 132 7.52 1.83 4.55
CA GLU A 132 8.11 1.51 3.25
C GLU A 132 7.28 0.49 2.48
N PHE A 133 6.83 -0.57 3.13
CA PHE A 133 6.01 -1.60 2.49
C PHE A 133 4.68 -1.04 1.99
N ILE A 134 4.00 -0.26 2.82
CA ILE A 134 2.73 0.37 2.44
C ILE A 134 2.95 1.33 1.27
N SER A 135 4.00 2.13 1.28
CA SER A 135 4.32 3.05 0.18
C SER A 135 4.57 2.29 -1.13
N LYS A 136 5.29 1.19 -1.07
CA LYS A 136 5.54 0.33 -2.24
C LYS A 136 4.25 -0.34 -2.71
N ALA A 137 3.40 -0.78 -1.79
CA ALA A 137 2.11 -1.38 -2.12
C ALA A 137 1.21 -0.38 -2.84
N ILE A 138 1.11 0.84 -2.36
CA ILE A 138 0.34 1.91 -3.01
C ILE A 138 0.85 2.16 -4.44
N ARG A 139 2.16 2.25 -4.62
CA ARG A 139 2.75 2.40 -5.97
C ARG A 139 2.45 1.22 -6.88
N ALA A 140 2.51 0.01 -6.34
CA ALA A 140 2.18 -1.19 -7.11
C ALA A 140 0.71 -1.23 -7.54
N ILE A 141 -0.20 -0.79 -6.67
CA ILE A 141 -1.64 -0.68 -6.98
C ILE A 141 -1.86 0.33 -8.10
N ILE A 142 -1.23 1.50 -8.02
CA ILE A 142 -1.33 2.54 -9.04
C ILE A 142 -0.81 2.04 -10.38
N LEU A 143 0.34 1.38 -10.39
CA LEU A 143 0.93 0.82 -11.61
C LEU A 143 0.04 -0.26 -12.21
N SER A 144 -0.48 -1.16 -11.39
CA SER A 144 -1.41 -2.20 -11.83
C SER A 144 -2.67 -1.60 -12.44
N ALA A 145 -3.25 -0.58 -11.80
CA ALA A 145 -4.42 0.13 -12.32
C ALA A 145 -4.14 0.78 -13.67
N LYS A 146 -3.00 1.43 -13.81
CA LYS A 146 -2.57 2.05 -15.08
C LYS A 146 -2.49 1.02 -16.21
N LEU A 147 -1.95 -0.15 -15.93
CA LEU A 147 -1.79 -1.20 -16.93
C LEU A 147 -3.13 -1.82 -17.34
N ARG A 148 -4.12 -1.83 -16.45
CA ARG A 148 -5.41 -2.50 -16.67
C ARG A 148 -6.50 -1.56 -17.20
N PHE A 149 -6.44 -0.28 -16.88
CA PHE A 149 -7.49 0.71 -17.16
C PHE A 149 -7.01 1.85 -18.07
N LYS A 150 -6.25 1.52 -19.03
CA LYS A 150 -5.85 2.52 -20.02
C LYS A 150 -7.04 3.07 -20.82
#